data_6f4ac4bdc0622e75c84eada8ba15b829
#
_entry.id   6f4ac4bdc0622e75c84eada8ba15b829
#
_cell.length_a   1.000
_cell.length_b   1.000
_cell.length_c   1.000
_cell.angle_alpha   90.00
_cell.angle_beta   90.00
_cell.angle_gamma   90.00
#
_symmetry.space_group_name_H-M   'P 1'
#
loop_
_entity.id
_entity.type
_entity.pdbx_description
1 polymer ?
#
loop_
_entity_poly.entity_id
_entity_poly.type
_entity_poly.pdbx_seq_one_letter_code
_entity_poly.pdbx_strand_id
1 'polypeptide(L)'
;MTAAKTRDMGTGSVPKLLLQLALPAVVAQVVNLLYNIVDRIYIGHMADVGAAALTGVGLFTPILMLITAFAMLCGSGGAPRAAIAMGRGDNKTAEKIMANCFTLLLILAVVLTAVFYLAAPSLLVLFGASANTLPFALDYARIYVLGSVFVLIVLGMNPFVTTQGFAAFSMLTTVIGAVCNIILDPIFIFVLNMGVKGAATATIISQAVGALWVLKFLTGKRTKLKLRATDMPLQGRIILPCLALGVSTFVMIATESILSISFNSSLARYGGDLAVGAMTIITSVSQLLSMPLQGICQGGQPLMSFNFGAGKTDRVKQTFRLQFGFCVTLAALFWVVSMLAPQVLAGIFTTDPELVSYTAWAMRIYMAGIFSCGFQGSCQQSFVALGQAKISLFMACLRKLILLIPLIFILPHCMPDKVFAVFLAEPVSDIIAAAVTSIAFFTRFNKILAGAPKSNTQPM
;
A
#
# COMPACT_ATOMS: atom_id res chain seq x y z
N MET A 1 19.31 19.16 -15.03
CA MET A 1 19.09 18.00 -14.12
C MET A 1 20.16 16.95 -14.42
N THR A 2 21.17 16.86 -13.57
CA THR A 2 22.29 15.92 -13.67
C THR A 2 21.77 14.48 -13.69
N ALA A 3 22.17 13.72 -14.69
CA ALA A 3 21.85 12.29 -14.85
C ALA A 3 22.18 11.56 -13.53
N ALA A 4 21.13 11.09 -12.83
CA ALA A 4 21.32 10.23 -11.68
C ALA A 4 22.07 8.99 -12.14
N LYS A 5 23.37 8.90 -11.82
CA LYS A 5 24.21 7.75 -12.08
C LYS A 5 23.50 6.52 -11.52
N THR A 6 23.02 5.64 -12.39
CA THR A 6 22.48 4.33 -12.02
C THR A 6 23.57 3.58 -11.28
N ARG A 7 23.45 3.50 -9.95
CA ARG A 7 24.38 2.68 -9.17
C ARG A 7 23.93 1.22 -9.25
N ASP A 8 24.91 0.37 -9.47
CA ASP A 8 24.68 -1.07 -9.43
C ASP A 8 24.26 -1.46 -8.00
N MET A 9 23.09 -2.08 -7.85
CA MET A 9 22.59 -2.55 -6.54
C MET A 9 23.44 -3.68 -5.96
N GLY A 10 24.25 -4.32 -6.78
CA GLY A 10 25.20 -5.37 -6.39
C GLY A 10 26.53 -4.86 -5.85
N THR A 11 26.82 -3.56 -5.99
CA THR A 11 28.07 -2.92 -5.58
C THR A 11 27.78 -1.69 -4.73
N GLY A 12 28.75 -1.11 -4.07
CA GLY A 12 28.59 0.06 -3.23
C GLY A 12 28.02 -0.23 -1.83
N SER A 13 27.96 0.82 -1.01
CA SER A 13 27.54 0.76 0.40
C SER A 13 26.03 0.48 0.53
N VAL A 14 25.66 -0.60 1.21
CA VAL A 14 24.26 -1.00 1.44
C VAL A 14 23.46 0.08 2.19
N PRO A 15 23.97 0.72 3.27
CA PRO A 15 23.24 1.80 3.95
C PRO A 15 22.90 2.96 3.02
N LYS A 16 23.85 3.37 2.18
CA LYS A 16 23.65 4.48 1.23
C LYS A 16 22.64 4.12 0.13
N LEU A 17 22.69 2.88 -0.37
CA LEU A 17 21.73 2.38 -1.37
C LEU A 17 20.32 2.28 -0.77
N LEU A 18 20.20 1.73 0.44
CA LEU A 18 18.92 1.63 1.15
C LEU A 18 18.30 3.02 1.34
N LEU A 19 19.07 4.00 1.83
CA LEU A 19 18.58 5.36 2.01
C LEU A 19 18.13 6.00 0.69
N GLN A 20 18.90 5.80 -0.39
CA GLN A 20 18.58 6.31 -1.72
C GLN A 20 17.31 5.71 -2.35
N LEU A 21 16.95 4.49 -1.95
CA LEU A 21 15.73 3.82 -2.40
C LEU A 21 14.56 4.10 -1.46
N ALA A 22 14.79 4.09 -0.14
CA ALA A 22 13.75 4.25 0.86
C ALA A 22 13.27 5.71 0.99
N LEU A 23 14.17 6.70 0.99
CA LEU A 23 13.78 8.09 1.15
C LEU A 23 12.80 8.58 0.06
N PRO A 24 13.05 8.35 -1.25
CA PRO A 24 12.06 8.67 -2.27
C PRO A 24 10.74 7.92 -2.09
N ALA A 25 10.77 6.65 -1.67
CA ALA A 25 9.55 5.89 -1.41
C ALA A 25 8.74 6.47 -0.25
N VAL A 26 9.39 6.86 0.86
CA VAL A 26 8.73 7.54 1.99
C VAL A 26 8.13 8.88 1.54
N VAL A 27 8.88 9.69 0.79
CA VAL A 27 8.38 10.96 0.26
C VAL A 27 7.16 10.74 -0.64
N ALA A 28 7.18 9.72 -1.51
CA ALA A 28 6.04 9.38 -2.34
C ALA A 28 4.79 9.04 -1.52
N GLN A 29 4.94 8.30 -0.41
CA GLN A 29 3.82 7.97 0.49
C GLN A 29 3.26 9.22 1.18
N VAL A 30 4.12 10.12 1.66
CA VAL A 30 3.69 11.39 2.28
C VAL A 30 2.96 12.27 1.26
N VAL A 31 3.50 12.41 0.04
CA VAL A 31 2.85 13.18 -1.03
C VAL A 31 1.48 12.59 -1.39
N ASN A 32 1.38 11.26 -1.44
CA ASN A 32 0.14 10.55 -1.71
C ASN A 32 -0.92 10.82 -0.62
N LEU A 33 -0.51 10.85 0.66
CA LEU A 33 -1.40 11.23 1.75
C LEU A 33 -1.88 12.67 1.61
N LEU A 34 -0.96 13.60 1.37
CA LEU A 34 -1.29 15.02 1.27
C LEU A 34 -2.26 15.31 0.14
N TYR A 35 -2.06 14.73 -1.04
CA TYR A 35 -2.98 14.97 -2.15
C TYR A 35 -4.38 14.40 -1.87
N ASN A 36 -4.48 13.22 -1.23
CA ASN A 36 -5.79 12.67 -0.84
C ASN A 36 -6.53 13.56 0.17
N ILE A 37 -5.80 14.22 1.07
CA ILE A 37 -6.38 15.18 2.02
C ILE A 37 -6.89 16.42 1.27
N VAL A 38 -6.07 16.97 0.36
CA VAL A 38 -6.42 18.16 -0.42
C VAL A 38 -7.64 17.91 -1.30
N ASP A 39 -7.70 16.78 -2.01
CA ASP A 39 -8.85 16.37 -2.82
C ASP A 39 -10.16 16.34 -1.99
N ARG A 40 -10.11 15.73 -0.80
CA ARG A 40 -11.25 15.71 0.12
C ARG A 40 -11.64 17.10 0.63
N ILE A 41 -10.67 18.00 0.85
CA ILE A 41 -10.94 19.38 1.23
C ILE A 41 -11.70 20.09 0.13
N TYR A 42 -11.27 19.97 -1.12
CA TYR A 42 -11.98 20.60 -2.25
C TYR A 42 -13.40 20.07 -2.41
N ILE A 43 -13.60 18.75 -2.33
CA ILE A 43 -14.95 18.14 -2.41
C ILE A 43 -15.83 18.63 -1.25
N GLY A 44 -15.30 18.69 -0.03
CA GLY A 44 -16.04 19.12 1.16
C GLY A 44 -16.45 20.61 1.13
N HIS A 45 -15.74 21.46 0.37
CA HIS A 45 -16.02 22.89 0.24
C HIS A 45 -16.95 23.23 -0.92
N MET A 46 -17.57 22.23 -1.58
CA MET A 46 -18.59 22.50 -2.59
C MET A 46 -19.84 23.10 -1.91
N ALA A 47 -20.32 24.24 -2.47
CA ALA A 47 -21.49 24.92 -1.94
C ALA A 47 -22.72 24.00 -1.95
N ASP A 48 -23.49 24.04 -0.86
CA ASP A 48 -24.76 23.34 -0.64
C ASP A 48 -24.72 21.79 -0.63
N VAL A 49 -23.73 21.17 -1.25
CA VAL A 49 -23.66 19.70 -1.44
C VAL A 49 -22.39 19.04 -0.89
N GLY A 50 -21.45 19.82 -0.35
CA GLY A 50 -20.12 19.33 0.05
C GLY A 50 -20.14 18.15 0.99
N ALA A 51 -20.98 18.17 2.02
CA ALA A 51 -21.09 17.05 2.99
C ALA A 51 -21.64 15.76 2.33
N ALA A 52 -22.67 15.87 1.49
CA ALA A 52 -23.25 14.73 0.77
C ALA A 52 -22.28 14.19 -0.28
N ALA A 53 -21.59 15.09 -0.99
CA ALA A 53 -20.56 14.76 -1.97
C ALA A 53 -19.36 14.03 -1.33
N LEU A 54 -18.83 14.56 -0.22
CA LEU A 54 -17.71 13.94 0.52
C LEU A 54 -18.10 12.55 1.03
N THR A 55 -19.31 12.41 1.57
CA THR A 55 -19.84 11.12 2.01
C THR A 55 -19.97 10.16 0.83
N GLY A 56 -20.52 10.62 -0.31
CA GLY A 56 -20.67 9.83 -1.52
C GLY A 56 -19.32 9.31 -2.06
N VAL A 57 -18.31 10.18 -2.13
CA VAL A 57 -16.95 9.78 -2.54
C VAL A 57 -16.33 8.82 -1.52
N GLY A 58 -16.58 9.03 -0.24
CA GLY A 58 -16.15 8.10 0.82
C GLY A 58 -16.68 6.68 0.65
N LEU A 59 -17.94 6.53 0.20
CA LEU A 59 -18.56 5.23 -0.08
C LEU A 59 -17.94 4.48 -1.27
N PHE A 60 -17.21 5.16 -2.13
CA PHE A 60 -16.45 4.54 -3.22
C PHE A 60 -15.12 3.92 -2.75
N THR A 61 -14.63 4.27 -1.56
CA THR A 61 -13.33 3.82 -1.03
C THR A 61 -13.12 2.30 -1.08
N PRO A 62 -14.11 1.41 -0.76
CA PRO A 62 -13.91 -0.04 -0.86
C PRO A 62 -13.61 -0.52 -2.30
N ILE A 63 -14.26 0.08 -3.30
CA ILE A 63 -13.99 -0.24 -4.71
C ILE A 63 -12.58 0.21 -5.11
N LEU A 64 -12.18 1.41 -4.67
CA LEU A 64 -10.82 1.94 -4.88
C LEU A 64 -9.76 1.03 -4.27
N MET A 65 -9.99 0.51 -3.05
CA MET A 65 -9.09 -0.44 -2.40
C MET A 65 -8.97 -1.76 -3.18
N LEU A 66 -10.07 -2.26 -3.75
CA LEU A 66 -10.03 -3.46 -4.60
C LEU A 66 -9.25 -3.20 -5.90
N ILE A 67 -9.45 -2.08 -6.59
CA ILE A 67 -8.66 -1.72 -7.77
C ILE A 67 -7.17 -1.65 -7.42
N THR A 68 -6.83 -1.02 -6.31
CA THR A 68 -5.46 -0.94 -5.79
C THR A 68 -4.88 -2.33 -5.47
N ALA A 69 -5.68 -3.21 -4.85
CA ALA A 69 -5.26 -4.58 -4.54
C ALA A 69 -4.91 -5.37 -5.80
N PHE A 70 -5.71 -5.26 -6.86
CA PHE A 70 -5.43 -5.90 -8.16
C PHE A 70 -4.19 -5.31 -8.85
N ALA A 71 -3.97 -4.00 -8.76
CA ALA A 71 -2.74 -3.39 -9.27
C ALA A 71 -1.51 -3.94 -8.55
N MET A 72 -1.58 -4.00 -7.23
CA MET A 72 -0.49 -4.49 -6.38
C MET A 72 -0.29 -6.01 -6.48
N LEU A 73 -1.31 -6.78 -6.85
CA LEU A 73 -1.17 -8.19 -7.18
C LEU A 73 -0.10 -8.43 -8.25
N CYS A 74 -0.10 -7.59 -9.29
CA CYS A 74 0.89 -7.65 -10.36
C CYS A 74 2.21 -6.96 -9.96
N GLY A 75 2.13 -5.76 -9.39
CA GLY A 75 3.30 -4.95 -9.06
C GLY A 75 4.17 -5.57 -7.97
N SER A 76 3.59 -5.90 -6.81
CA SER A 76 4.34 -6.45 -5.67
C SER A 76 4.75 -7.92 -5.86
N GLY A 77 4.07 -8.65 -6.74
CA GLY A 77 4.46 -10.01 -7.08
C GLY A 77 5.51 -10.09 -8.20
N GLY A 78 5.38 -9.25 -9.22
CA GLY A 78 6.25 -9.24 -10.39
C GLY A 78 7.59 -8.55 -10.15
N ALA A 79 7.59 -7.38 -9.51
CA ALA A 79 8.80 -6.57 -9.33
C ALA A 79 9.92 -7.28 -8.55
N PRO A 80 9.67 -7.97 -7.41
CA PRO A 80 10.71 -8.74 -6.72
C PRO A 80 11.27 -9.88 -7.57
N ARG A 81 10.42 -10.55 -8.34
CA ARG A 81 10.85 -11.62 -9.23
C ARG A 81 11.71 -11.11 -10.38
N ALA A 82 11.33 -9.96 -10.94
CA ALA A 82 12.16 -9.28 -11.94
C ALA A 82 13.52 -8.86 -11.35
N ALA A 83 13.55 -8.34 -10.09
CA ALA A 83 14.78 -8.00 -9.40
C ALA A 83 15.69 -9.22 -9.19
N ILE A 84 15.13 -10.36 -8.79
CA ILE A 84 15.87 -11.62 -8.64
C ILE A 84 16.46 -12.07 -10.00
N ALA A 85 15.68 -12.00 -11.07
CA ALA A 85 16.15 -12.32 -12.42
C ALA A 85 17.28 -11.38 -12.86
N MET A 86 17.14 -10.07 -12.64
CA MET A 86 18.20 -9.08 -12.88
C MET A 86 19.48 -9.39 -12.08
N GLY A 87 19.33 -9.78 -10.82
CA GLY A 87 20.45 -10.16 -9.97
C GLY A 87 21.23 -11.38 -10.51
N ARG A 88 20.53 -12.30 -11.16
CA ARG A 88 21.11 -13.46 -11.86
C ARG A 88 21.77 -13.10 -13.20
N GLY A 89 21.64 -11.85 -13.65
CA GLY A 89 22.08 -11.42 -14.99
C GLY A 89 21.09 -11.74 -16.12
N ASP A 90 19.92 -12.32 -15.79
CA ASP A 90 18.89 -12.70 -16.76
C ASP A 90 17.88 -11.55 -16.97
N ASN A 91 18.33 -10.51 -17.65
CA ASN A 91 17.49 -9.37 -17.98
C ASN A 91 16.33 -9.73 -18.94
N LYS A 92 16.49 -10.75 -19.79
CA LYS A 92 15.44 -11.19 -20.72
C LYS A 92 14.24 -11.76 -19.95
N THR A 93 14.48 -12.61 -18.96
CA THR A 93 13.41 -13.11 -18.10
C THR A 93 12.78 -11.97 -17.27
N ALA A 94 13.56 -11.01 -16.79
CA ALA A 94 13.03 -9.83 -16.09
C ALA A 94 12.13 -8.96 -16.99
N GLU A 95 12.51 -8.75 -18.27
CA GLU A 95 11.68 -8.04 -19.27
C GLU A 95 10.37 -8.79 -19.54
N LYS A 96 10.42 -10.12 -19.70
CA LYS A 96 9.22 -10.95 -19.87
C LYS A 96 8.28 -10.89 -18.65
N ILE A 97 8.82 -10.94 -17.44
CA ILE A 97 8.02 -10.80 -16.20
C ILE A 97 7.30 -9.45 -16.22
N MET A 98 8.00 -8.36 -16.49
CA MET A 98 7.44 -7.02 -16.55
C MET A 98 6.35 -6.91 -17.63
N ALA A 99 6.60 -7.42 -18.84
CA ALA A 99 5.66 -7.37 -19.96
C ALA A 99 4.40 -8.22 -19.69
N ASN A 100 4.56 -9.42 -19.11
CA ASN A 100 3.43 -10.26 -18.72
C ASN A 100 2.58 -9.63 -17.62
N CYS A 101 3.20 -8.99 -16.61
CA CYS A 101 2.47 -8.22 -15.59
C CYS A 101 1.72 -7.04 -16.22
N PHE A 102 2.32 -6.32 -17.17
CA PHE A 102 1.67 -5.24 -17.88
C PHE A 102 0.44 -5.72 -18.68
N THR A 103 0.58 -6.81 -19.43
CA THR A 103 -0.56 -7.40 -20.16
C THR A 103 -1.69 -7.81 -19.22
N LEU A 104 -1.35 -8.45 -18.10
CA LEU A 104 -2.35 -8.82 -17.11
C LEU A 104 -3.05 -7.59 -16.51
N LEU A 105 -2.32 -6.51 -16.23
CA LEU A 105 -2.92 -5.24 -15.76
C LEU A 105 -3.91 -4.68 -16.77
N LEU A 106 -3.62 -4.74 -18.08
CA LEU A 106 -4.56 -4.32 -19.12
C LEU A 106 -5.83 -5.20 -19.17
N ILE A 107 -5.68 -6.51 -19.04
CA ILE A 107 -6.82 -7.44 -18.96
C ILE A 107 -7.64 -7.15 -17.72
N LEU A 108 -7.00 -6.99 -16.56
CA LEU A 108 -7.67 -6.64 -15.31
C LEU A 108 -8.37 -5.28 -15.42
N ALA A 109 -7.78 -4.30 -16.11
CA ALA A 109 -8.41 -3.01 -16.33
C ALA A 109 -9.74 -3.16 -17.07
N VAL A 110 -9.79 -3.94 -18.14
CA VAL A 110 -11.04 -4.18 -18.90
C VAL A 110 -12.05 -4.92 -18.03
N VAL A 111 -11.64 -5.99 -17.36
CA VAL A 111 -12.52 -6.81 -16.51
C VAL A 111 -13.08 -6.00 -15.35
N LEU A 112 -12.22 -5.30 -14.61
CA LEU A 112 -12.62 -4.52 -13.44
C LEU A 112 -13.49 -3.32 -13.84
N THR A 113 -13.16 -2.68 -14.97
CA THR A 113 -14.03 -1.62 -15.53
C THR A 113 -15.43 -2.15 -15.83
N ALA A 114 -15.53 -3.27 -16.53
CA ALA A 114 -16.83 -3.88 -16.85
C ALA A 114 -17.61 -4.26 -15.58
N VAL A 115 -16.95 -4.98 -14.66
CA VAL A 115 -17.57 -5.45 -13.40
C VAL A 115 -18.02 -4.29 -12.53
N PHE A 116 -17.13 -3.35 -12.24
CA PHE A 116 -17.46 -2.25 -11.31
C PHE A 116 -18.37 -1.20 -11.94
N TYR A 117 -18.30 -0.98 -13.26
CA TYR A 117 -19.22 -0.07 -13.92
C TYR A 117 -20.68 -0.55 -13.86
N LEU A 118 -20.88 -1.85 -14.05
CA LEU A 118 -22.21 -2.48 -13.97
C LEU A 118 -22.67 -2.68 -12.51
N ALA A 119 -21.76 -3.07 -11.62
CA ALA A 119 -22.09 -3.37 -10.22
C ALA A 119 -22.12 -2.12 -9.32
N ALA A 120 -21.58 -0.97 -9.74
CA ALA A 120 -21.46 0.23 -8.91
C ALA A 120 -22.76 0.63 -8.20
N PRO A 121 -23.93 0.70 -8.86
CA PRO A 121 -25.16 1.09 -8.18
C PRO A 121 -25.49 0.18 -7.00
N SER A 122 -25.43 -1.14 -7.21
CA SER A 122 -25.74 -2.14 -6.18
C SER A 122 -24.70 -2.16 -5.06
N LEU A 123 -23.41 -2.04 -5.40
CA LEU A 123 -22.32 -2.03 -4.42
C LEU A 123 -22.38 -0.78 -3.54
N LEU A 124 -22.62 0.39 -4.12
CA LEU A 124 -22.70 1.64 -3.37
C LEU A 124 -23.88 1.65 -2.40
N VAL A 125 -25.03 1.10 -2.81
CA VAL A 125 -26.17 0.90 -1.89
C VAL A 125 -25.81 -0.09 -0.77
N LEU A 126 -25.16 -1.18 -1.12
CA LEU A 126 -24.67 -2.16 -0.12
C LEU A 126 -23.69 -1.52 0.89
N PHE A 127 -22.88 -0.56 0.44
CA PHE A 127 -21.94 0.18 1.30
C PHE A 127 -22.61 1.31 2.09
N GLY A 128 -23.94 1.48 1.97
CA GLY A 128 -24.72 2.43 2.77
C GLY A 128 -25.04 3.74 2.08
N ALA A 129 -24.99 3.80 0.74
CA ALA A 129 -25.41 4.99 0.03
C ALA A 129 -26.92 5.25 0.22
N SER A 130 -27.24 6.46 0.68
CA SER A 130 -28.61 6.97 0.79
C SER A 130 -29.07 7.56 -0.55
N ALA A 131 -30.37 7.85 -0.68
CA ALA A 131 -30.94 8.54 -1.85
C ALA A 131 -30.21 9.87 -2.14
N ASN A 132 -29.72 10.56 -1.11
CA ASN A 132 -29.02 11.85 -1.24
C ASN A 132 -27.53 11.70 -1.62
N THR A 133 -26.86 10.64 -1.21
CA THR A 133 -25.41 10.46 -1.45
C THR A 133 -25.11 9.60 -2.69
N LEU A 134 -26.04 8.72 -3.08
CA LEU A 134 -25.88 7.81 -4.20
C LEU A 134 -25.57 8.51 -5.54
N PRO A 135 -26.23 9.62 -5.93
CA PRO A 135 -25.90 10.31 -7.18
C PRO A 135 -24.44 10.76 -7.23
N PHE A 136 -23.91 11.35 -6.15
CA PHE A 136 -22.52 11.79 -6.07
C PHE A 136 -21.54 10.62 -6.10
N ALA A 137 -21.86 9.54 -5.38
CA ALA A 137 -21.06 8.32 -5.38
C ALA A 137 -21.00 7.69 -6.78
N LEU A 138 -22.13 7.62 -7.51
CA LEU A 138 -22.20 7.08 -8.87
C LEU A 138 -21.47 7.95 -9.89
N ASP A 139 -21.61 9.27 -9.81
CA ASP A 139 -20.93 10.21 -10.69
C ASP A 139 -19.41 10.09 -10.57
N TYR A 140 -18.90 9.96 -9.31
CA TYR A 140 -17.48 9.71 -9.07
C TYR A 140 -17.06 8.32 -9.58
N ALA A 141 -17.79 7.28 -9.16
CA ALA A 141 -17.48 5.90 -9.47
C ALA A 141 -17.38 5.63 -10.98
N ARG A 142 -18.35 6.09 -11.77
CA ARG A 142 -18.37 5.84 -13.21
C ARG A 142 -17.17 6.42 -13.92
N ILE A 143 -16.78 7.66 -13.60
CA ILE A 143 -15.61 8.30 -14.22
C ILE A 143 -14.34 7.61 -13.76
N TYR A 144 -14.21 7.35 -12.43
CA TYR A 144 -13.01 6.73 -11.88
C TYR A 144 -12.78 5.32 -12.44
N VAL A 145 -13.84 4.50 -12.51
CA VAL A 145 -13.78 3.12 -13.01
C VAL A 145 -13.39 3.09 -14.50
N LEU A 146 -13.92 3.99 -15.33
CA LEU A 146 -13.52 4.10 -16.74
C LEU A 146 -12.04 4.44 -16.90
N GLY A 147 -11.50 5.28 -16.00
CA GLY A 147 -10.07 5.65 -15.98
C GLY A 147 -9.18 4.73 -15.16
N SER A 148 -9.71 3.66 -14.56
CA SER A 148 -8.96 2.77 -13.67
C SER A 148 -7.74 2.10 -14.33
N VAL A 149 -7.72 1.99 -15.65
CA VAL A 149 -6.57 1.51 -16.42
C VAL A 149 -5.30 2.30 -16.11
N PHE A 150 -5.40 3.63 -15.97
CA PHE A 150 -4.25 4.47 -15.65
C PHE A 150 -3.77 4.24 -14.22
N VAL A 151 -4.69 4.06 -13.28
CA VAL A 151 -4.40 3.72 -11.89
C VAL A 151 -3.67 2.38 -11.79
N LEU A 152 -4.18 1.36 -12.49
CA LEU A 152 -3.58 0.03 -12.54
C LEU A 152 -2.17 0.08 -13.13
N ILE A 153 -1.95 0.84 -14.21
CA ILE A 153 -0.62 1.02 -14.81
C ILE A 153 0.32 1.72 -13.84
N VAL A 154 -0.08 2.83 -13.23
CA VAL A 154 0.78 3.56 -12.28
C VAL A 154 1.18 2.66 -11.12
N LEU A 155 0.21 2.09 -10.41
CA LEU A 155 0.48 1.29 -9.21
C LEU A 155 1.16 -0.04 -9.51
N GLY A 156 0.80 -0.68 -10.62
CA GLY A 156 1.35 -1.99 -10.99
C GLY A 156 2.73 -1.92 -11.65
N MET A 157 3.03 -0.84 -12.40
CA MET A 157 4.30 -0.75 -13.14
C MET A 157 5.37 0.10 -12.43
N ASN A 158 4.99 1.02 -11.55
CA ASN A 158 5.93 1.84 -10.80
C ASN A 158 6.93 1.02 -9.93
N PRO A 159 6.54 -0.13 -9.31
CA PRO A 159 7.49 -1.02 -8.63
C PRO A 159 8.61 -1.54 -9.54
N PHE A 160 8.36 -1.74 -10.85
CA PHE A 160 9.40 -2.15 -11.80
C PHE A 160 10.42 -1.03 -12.10
N VAL A 161 10.01 0.23 -11.98
CA VAL A 161 10.93 1.37 -12.07
C VAL A 161 11.86 1.39 -10.86
N THR A 162 11.31 1.22 -9.66
CA THR A 162 12.08 1.16 -8.41
C THR A 162 13.03 -0.03 -8.38
N THR A 163 12.60 -1.19 -8.89
CA THR A 163 13.38 -2.43 -9.00
C THR A 163 14.64 -2.27 -9.83
N GLN A 164 14.63 -1.36 -10.79
CA GLN A 164 15.82 -1.04 -11.61
C GLN A 164 16.79 -0.05 -10.93
N GLY A 165 16.47 0.40 -9.71
CA GLY A 165 17.27 1.38 -8.95
C GLY A 165 16.86 2.84 -9.18
N PHE A 166 15.76 3.12 -9.88
CA PHE A 166 15.28 4.47 -10.19
C PHE A 166 14.17 4.95 -9.23
N ALA A 167 14.37 4.78 -7.91
CA ALA A 167 13.37 5.16 -6.91
C ALA A 167 12.98 6.65 -6.97
N ALA A 168 13.92 7.55 -7.24
CA ALA A 168 13.62 8.96 -7.41
C ALA A 168 12.70 9.23 -8.62
N PHE A 169 12.84 8.46 -9.70
CA PHE A 169 11.96 8.56 -10.86
C PHE A 169 10.55 8.03 -10.54
N SER A 170 10.49 6.93 -9.78
CA SER A 170 9.25 6.36 -9.25
C SER A 170 8.53 7.35 -8.33
N MET A 171 9.24 8.03 -7.43
CA MET A 171 8.69 9.10 -6.60
C MET A 171 8.13 10.25 -7.45
N LEU A 172 8.85 10.67 -8.49
CA LEU A 172 8.39 11.74 -9.39
C LEU A 172 7.07 11.39 -10.08
N THR A 173 6.79 10.11 -10.36
CA THR A 173 5.48 9.69 -10.87
C THR A 173 4.36 10.12 -9.93
N THR A 174 4.51 9.85 -8.63
CA THR A 174 3.53 10.24 -7.60
C THR A 174 3.45 11.77 -7.43
N VAL A 175 4.60 12.44 -7.39
CA VAL A 175 4.65 13.92 -7.25
C VAL A 175 3.98 14.61 -8.43
N ILE A 176 4.27 14.19 -9.66
CA ILE A 176 3.65 14.75 -10.87
C ILE A 176 2.14 14.54 -10.84
N GLY A 177 1.69 13.32 -10.52
CA GLY A 177 0.26 13.01 -10.37
C GLY A 177 -0.40 13.89 -9.32
N ALA A 178 0.20 14.01 -8.13
CA ALA A 178 -0.33 14.83 -7.05
C ALA A 178 -0.41 16.32 -7.42
N VAL A 179 0.64 16.89 -8.01
CA VAL A 179 0.66 18.30 -8.44
C VAL A 179 -0.39 18.54 -9.53
N CYS A 180 -0.48 17.65 -10.52
CA CYS A 180 -1.53 17.75 -11.55
C CYS A 180 -2.93 17.72 -10.93
N ASN A 181 -3.19 16.82 -9.99
CA ASN A 181 -4.48 16.70 -9.33
C ASN A 181 -4.83 17.97 -8.53
N ILE A 182 -3.92 18.45 -7.66
CA ILE A 182 -4.12 19.65 -6.85
C ILE A 182 -4.42 20.91 -7.72
N ILE A 183 -3.83 20.96 -8.92
CA ILE A 183 -4.08 22.09 -9.85
C ILE A 183 -5.42 21.90 -10.61
N LEU A 184 -5.71 20.67 -11.03
CA LEU A 184 -6.89 20.37 -11.84
C LEU A 184 -8.20 20.33 -11.04
N ASP A 185 -8.14 19.89 -9.77
CA ASP A 185 -9.32 19.80 -8.91
C ASP A 185 -10.09 21.12 -8.82
N PRO A 186 -9.51 22.25 -8.40
CA PRO A 186 -10.24 23.50 -8.32
C PRO A 186 -10.77 24.00 -9.68
N ILE A 187 -10.07 23.69 -10.76
CA ILE A 187 -10.49 24.06 -12.11
C ILE A 187 -11.75 23.28 -12.52
N PHE A 188 -11.72 21.96 -12.36
CA PHE A 188 -12.86 21.13 -12.76
C PHE A 188 -14.03 21.23 -11.78
N ILE A 189 -13.76 21.30 -10.47
CA ILE A 189 -14.81 21.35 -9.44
C ILE A 189 -15.52 22.70 -9.47
N PHE A 190 -14.76 23.83 -9.41
CA PHE A 190 -15.32 25.16 -9.18
C PHE A 190 -15.43 25.99 -10.46
N VAL A 191 -14.37 26.08 -11.28
CA VAL A 191 -14.36 26.96 -12.46
C VAL A 191 -15.26 26.38 -13.56
N LEU A 192 -15.18 25.08 -13.82
CA LEU A 192 -16.03 24.39 -14.80
C LEU A 192 -17.35 23.87 -14.22
N ASN A 193 -17.60 24.09 -12.92
CA ASN A 193 -18.81 23.67 -12.21
C ASN A 193 -19.18 22.19 -12.39
N MET A 194 -18.20 21.31 -12.55
CA MET A 194 -18.45 19.88 -12.73
C MET A 194 -18.68 19.14 -11.40
N GLY A 195 -18.44 19.81 -10.26
CA GLY A 195 -18.64 19.22 -8.94
C GLY A 195 -17.84 17.91 -8.76
N VAL A 196 -18.48 16.87 -8.23
CA VAL A 196 -17.86 15.54 -7.98
C VAL A 196 -17.32 14.89 -9.26
N LYS A 197 -17.99 15.10 -10.41
CA LYS A 197 -17.49 14.63 -11.72
C LYS A 197 -16.15 15.29 -12.04
N GLY A 198 -15.98 16.55 -11.66
CA GLY A 198 -14.73 17.30 -11.83
C GLY A 198 -13.60 16.68 -11.05
N ALA A 199 -13.79 16.37 -9.76
CA ALA A 199 -12.80 15.70 -8.91
C ALA A 199 -12.38 14.34 -9.51
N ALA A 200 -13.33 13.49 -9.90
CA ALA A 200 -13.02 12.21 -10.53
C ALA A 200 -12.22 12.39 -11.83
N THR A 201 -12.61 13.37 -12.68
CA THR A 201 -11.93 13.65 -13.95
C THR A 201 -10.51 14.15 -13.72
N ALA A 202 -10.30 15.07 -12.79
CA ALA A 202 -8.97 15.57 -12.42
C ALA A 202 -8.08 14.44 -11.93
N THR A 203 -8.60 13.56 -11.07
CA THR A 203 -7.88 12.38 -10.58
C THR A 203 -7.46 11.48 -11.74
N ILE A 204 -8.36 11.16 -12.65
CA ILE A 204 -8.04 10.25 -13.77
C ILE A 204 -7.06 10.88 -14.75
N ILE A 205 -7.17 12.19 -15.06
CA ILE A 205 -6.19 12.88 -15.89
C ILE A 205 -4.81 12.85 -15.22
N SER A 206 -4.74 13.08 -13.91
CA SER A 206 -3.49 13.03 -13.15
C SER A 206 -2.86 11.64 -13.16
N GLN A 207 -3.67 10.59 -13.03
CA GLN A 207 -3.22 9.21 -13.17
C GLN A 207 -2.79 8.88 -14.60
N ALA A 208 -3.46 9.42 -15.62
CA ALA A 208 -3.05 9.26 -17.01
C ALA A 208 -1.68 9.89 -17.29
N VAL A 209 -1.42 11.09 -16.76
CA VAL A 209 -0.09 11.73 -16.84
C VAL A 209 0.97 10.86 -16.15
N GLY A 210 0.67 10.32 -14.96
CA GLY A 210 1.55 9.38 -14.25
C GLY A 210 1.81 8.11 -15.05
N ALA A 211 0.77 7.52 -15.64
CA ALA A 211 0.89 6.31 -16.47
C ALA A 211 1.75 6.56 -17.71
N LEU A 212 1.53 7.66 -18.42
CA LEU A 212 2.36 8.06 -19.57
C LEU A 212 3.81 8.28 -19.16
N TRP A 213 4.06 8.88 -18.00
CA TRP A 213 5.41 9.08 -17.47
C TRP A 213 6.13 7.74 -17.22
N VAL A 214 5.47 6.78 -16.55
CA VAL A 214 5.99 5.44 -16.30
C VAL A 214 6.25 4.69 -17.62
N LEU A 215 5.27 4.68 -18.52
CA LEU A 215 5.40 4.00 -19.81
C LEU A 215 6.52 4.59 -20.68
N LYS A 216 6.64 5.93 -20.74
CA LYS A 216 7.73 6.61 -21.42
C LYS A 216 9.10 6.23 -20.87
N PHE A 217 9.19 5.99 -19.56
CA PHE A 217 10.41 5.50 -18.96
C PHE A 217 10.71 4.05 -19.37
N LEU A 218 9.72 3.14 -19.21
CA LEU A 218 9.90 1.71 -19.45
C LEU A 218 10.11 1.35 -20.94
N THR A 219 9.67 2.21 -21.85
CA THR A 219 9.92 2.05 -23.30
C THR A 219 11.15 2.85 -23.79
N GLY A 220 11.66 3.75 -22.94
CA GLY A 220 12.74 4.69 -23.29
C GLY A 220 14.14 4.09 -23.31
N LYS A 221 15.13 4.97 -23.52
CA LYS A 221 16.56 4.58 -23.58
C LYS A 221 17.23 4.50 -22.19
N ARG A 222 16.62 5.05 -21.15
CA ARG A 222 17.19 5.11 -19.77
C ARG A 222 16.89 3.87 -18.93
N THR A 223 15.88 3.12 -19.30
CA THR A 223 15.47 1.90 -18.60
C THR A 223 16.46 0.76 -18.84
N LYS A 224 16.71 -0.05 -17.79
CA LYS A 224 17.49 -1.29 -17.91
C LYS A 224 16.63 -2.44 -18.45
N LEU A 225 15.36 -2.47 -18.10
CA LEU A 225 14.36 -3.43 -18.56
C LEU A 225 13.41 -2.73 -19.53
N LYS A 226 13.42 -3.14 -20.78
CA LYS A 226 12.54 -2.54 -21.79
C LYS A 226 11.21 -3.29 -21.87
N LEU A 227 10.13 -2.53 -21.83
CA LEU A 227 8.80 -3.03 -22.14
C LEU A 227 8.68 -3.17 -23.67
N ARG A 228 8.63 -4.42 -24.15
CA ARG A 228 8.55 -4.73 -25.57
C ARG A 228 7.25 -5.45 -25.89
N ALA A 229 6.62 -5.10 -27.00
CA ALA A 229 5.40 -5.76 -27.46
C ALA A 229 5.59 -7.27 -27.73
N THR A 230 6.79 -7.68 -28.13
CA THR A 230 7.13 -9.08 -28.37
C THR A 230 7.06 -9.97 -27.12
N ASP A 231 7.22 -9.38 -25.92
CA ASP A 231 7.24 -10.10 -24.65
C ASP A 231 5.88 -10.05 -23.92
N MET A 232 4.88 -9.38 -24.51
CA MET A 232 3.52 -9.21 -23.95
C MET A 232 2.63 -10.46 -23.95
N PRO A 233 2.79 -11.45 -24.88
CA PRO A 233 1.96 -12.65 -24.81
C PRO A 233 2.03 -13.31 -23.45
N LEU A 234 0.87 -13.55 -22.84
CA LEU A 234 0.79 -14.14 -21.50
C LEU A 234 1.33 -15.56 -21.47
N GLN A 235 2.29 -15.78 -20.59
CA GLN A 235 2.90 -17.09 -20.35
C GLN A 235 2.59 -17.53 -18.91
N GLY A 236 1.77 -18.58 -18.75
CA GLY A 236 1.37 -19.08 -17.43
C GLY A 236 2.57 -19.42 -16.53
N ARG A 237 3.66 -19.96 -17.09
CA ARG A 237 4.89 -20.26 -16.34
C ARG A 237 5.57 -19.01 -15.75
N ILE A 238 5.34 -17.83 -16.34
CA ILE A 238 5.89 -16.56 -15.86
C ILE A 238 4.93 -15.88 -14.90
N ILE A 239 3.64 -15.79 -15.28
CA ILE A 239 2.68 -14.98 -14.51
C ILE A 239 2.19 -15.67 -13.23
N LEU A 240 1.97 -16.99 -13.24
CA LEU A 240 1.47 -17.71 -12.06
C LEU A 240 2.37 -17.56 -10.82
N PRO A 241 3.70 -17.69 -10.91
CA PRO A 241 4.57 -17.44 -9.76
C PRO A 241 4.56 -15.97 -9.30
N CYS A 242 4.33 -15.01 -10.22
CA CYS A 242 4.17 -13.59 -9.84
C CYS A 242 2.87 -13.39 -9.07
N LEU A 243 1.76 -13.94 -9.58
CA LEU A 243 0.47 -13.89 -8.90
C LEU A 243 0.53 -14.56 -7.52
N ALA A 244 1.14 -15.74 -7.42
CA ALA A 244 1.30 -16.44 -6.15
C ALA A 244 2.02 -15.59 -5.09
N LEU A 245 3.01 -14.79 -5.49
CA LEU A 245 3.71 -13.87 -4.59
C LEU A 245 2.87 -12.62 -4.28
N GLY A 246 2.20 -12.07 -5.28
CA GLY A 246 1.38 -10.87 -5.15
C GLY A 246 0.09 -11.06 -4.35
N VAL A 247 -0.44 -12.30 -4.28
CA VAL A 247 -1.68 -12.62 -3.53
C VAL A 247 -1.55 -12.20 -2.06
N SER A 248 -0.37 -12.28 -1.44
CA SER A 248 -0.19 -11.82 -0.05
C SER A 248 -0.49 -10.33 0.11
N THR A 249 0.02 -9.50 -0.79
CA THR A 249 -0.24 -8.04 -0.78
C THR A 249 -1.70 -7.75 -1.17
N PHE A 250 -2.24 -8.48 -2.13
CA PHE A 250 -3.66 -8.41 -2.49
C PHE A 250 -4.56 -8.64 -1.28
N VAL A 251 -4.36 -9.75 -0.55
CA VAL A 251 -5.13 -10.07 0.66
C VAL A 251 -4.98 -8.99 1.72
N MET A 252 -3.77 -8.48 1.93
CA MET A 252 -3.52 -7.39 2.90
C MET A 252 -4.33 -6.14 2.59
N ILE A 253 -4.43 -5.74 1.33
CA ILE A 253 -5.16 -4.52 0.92
C ILE A 253 -6.67 -4.80 0.86
N ALA A 254 -7.09 -5.89 0.24
CA ALA A 254 -8.50 -6.21 0.07
C ALA A 254 -9.23 -6.42 1.42
N THR A 255 -8.53 -6.90 2.44
CA THR A 255 -9.11 -7.10 3.78
C THR A 255 -9.24 -5.83 4.59
N GLU A 256 -8.61 -4.71 4.21
CA GLU A 256 -8.74 -3.43 4.95
C GLU A 256 -10.19 -2.94 5.04
N SER A 257 -10.93 -3.06 3.95
CA SER A 257 -12.35 -2.67 3.94
C SER A 257 -13.18 -3.54 4.87
N ILE A 258 -12.94 -4.85 4.88
CA ILE A 258 -13.64 -5.79 5.77
C ILE A 258 -13.32 -5.47 7.23
N LEU A 259 -12.07 -5.17 7.54
CA LEU A 259 -11.65 -4.78 8.90
C LEU A 259 -12.32 -3.48 9.36
N SER A 260 -12.33 -2.46 8.51
CA SER A 260 -12.98 -1.18 8.80
C SER A 260 -14.47 -1.39 9.11
N ILE A 261 -15.18 -2.17 8.30
CA ILE A 261 -16.59 -2.51 8.54
C ILE A 261 -16.75 -3.27 9.86
N SER A 262 -15.89 -4.26 10.13
CA SER A 262 -15.96 -5.08 11.34
C SER A 262 -15.74 -4.25 12.61
N PHE A 263 -14.74 -3.37 12.62
CA PHE A 263 -14.50 -2.47 13.74
C PHE A 263 -15.65 -1.49 13.93
N ASN A 264 -16.06 -0.79 12.86
CA ASN A 264 -17.09 0.22 12.95
C ASN A 264 -18.44 -0.36 13.39
N SER A 265 -18.84 -1.52 12.86
CA SER A 265 -20.09 -2.18 13.25
C SER A 265 -20.07 -2.64 14.72
N SER A 266 -18.95 -3.19 15.18
CA SER A 266 -18.81 -3.63 16.58
C SER A 266 -18.76 -2.44 17.54
N LEU A 267 -18.01 -1.39 17.18
CA LEU A 267 -17.92 -0.18 18.02
C LEU A 267 -19.23 0.60 18.04
N ALA A 268 -19.93 0.73 16.91
CA ALA A 268 -21.27 1.33 16.87
C ALA A 268 -22.26 0.59 17.78
N ARG A 269 -22.20 -0.74 17.77
CA ARG A 269 -23.08 -1.59 18.58
C ARG A 269 -22.82 -1.45 20.09
N TYR A 270 -21.57 -1.36 20.52
CA TYR A 270 -21.19 -1.43 21.94
C TYR A 270 -20.82 -0.08 22.55
N GLY A 271 -20.32 0.87 21.77
CA GLY A 271 -19.81 2.15 22.24
C GLY A 271 -20.44 3.38 21.58
N GLY A 272 -21.36 3.17 20.60
CA GLY A 272 -22.05 4.26 19.92
C GLY A 272 -21.13 5.14 19.06
N ASP A 273 -21.63 6.35 18.74
CA ASP A 273 -20.97 7.28 17.81
C ASP A 273 -19.62 7.78 18.34
N LEU A 274 -19.47 7.92 19.65
CA LEU A 274 -18.23 8.36 20.28
C LEU A 274 -17.08 7.35 20.03
N ALA A 275 -17.37 6.05 20.13
CA ALA A 275 -16.38 5.00 19.86
C ALA A 275 -15.99 4.92 18.38
N VAL A 276 -16.95 5.11 17.46
CA VAL A 276 -16.70 5.16 16.01
C VAL A 276 -15.88 6.39 15.65
N GLY A 277 -16.21 7.55 16.25
CA GLY A 277 -15.45 8.79 16.09
C GLY A 277 -13.98 8.62 16.55
N ALA A 278 -13.79 8.03 17.73
CA ALA A 278 -12.46 7.71 18.26
C ALA A 278 -11.69 6.77 17.32
N MET A 279 -12.32 5.71 16.78
CA MET A 279 -11.69 4.80 15.83
C MET A 279 -11.25 5.49 14.56
N THR A 280 -12.02 6.44 14.06
CA THR A 280 -11.67 7.24 12.88
C THR A 280 -10.40 8.05 13.12
N ILE A 281 -10.25 8.66 14.28
CA ILE A 281 -9.02 9.39 14.67
C ILE A 281 -7.86 8.42 14.82
N ILE A 282 -8.05 7.30 15.52
CA ILE A 282 -7.02 6.28 15.74
C ILE A 282 -6.49 5.73 14.43
N THR A 283 -7.36 5.40 13.47
CA THR A 283 -6.93 4.93 12.15
C THR A 283 -6.13 5.97 11.38
N SER A 284 -6.53 7.24 11.47
CA SER A 284 -5.80 8.35 10.85
C SER A 284 -4.40 8.52 11.45
N VAL A 285 -4.28 8.44 12.77
CA VAL A 285 -3.00 8.44 13.48
C VAL A 285 -2.15 7.23 13.10
N SER A 286 -2.75 6.03 12.99
CA SER A 286 -2.03 4.81 12.58
C SER A 286 -1.44 4.92 11.17
N GLN A 287 -2.09 5.64 10.26
CA GLN A 287 -1.57 5.88 8.90
C GLN A 287 -0.28 6.69 8.91
N LEU A 288 -0.11 7.62 9.86
CA LEU A 288 1.14 8.41 10.00
C LEU A 288 2.37 7.53 10.25
N LEU A 289 2.20 6.40 10.94
CA LEU A 289 3.27 5.41 11.12
C LEU A 289 3.39 4.47 9.93
N SER A 290 2.27 3.97 9.43
CA SER A 290 2.24 2.91 8.41
C SER A 290 2.89 3.35 7.11
N MET A 291 2.72 4.61 6.71
CA MET A 291 3.28 5.13 5.46
C MET A 291 4.81 5.18 5.43
N PRO A 292 5.51 5.75 6.43
CA PRO A 292 6.97 5.68 6.47
C PRO A 292 7.50 4.25 6.54
N LEU A 293 6.86 3.36 7.32
CA LEU A 293 7.24 1.94 7.39
C LEU A 293 7.14 1.27 6.01
N GLN A 294 6.04 1.49 5.28
CA GLN A 294 5.88 0.98 3.93
C GLN A 294 6.94 1.54 2.98
N GLY A 295 7.25 2.82 3.05
CA GLY A 295 8.29 3.46 2.25
C GLY A 295 9.67 2.84 2.48
N ILE A 296 10.04 2.58 3.73
CA ILE A 296 11.31 1.92 4.08
C ILE A 296 11.34 0.49 3.52
N CYS A 297 10.27 -0.27 3.69
CA CYS A 297 10.16 -1.64 3.17
C CYS A 297 10.18 -1.69 1.62
N GLN A 298 9.49 -0.77 0.96
CA GLN A 298 9.49 -0.65 -0.50
C GLN A 298 10.88 -0.30 -1.05
N GLY A 299 11.65 0.52 -0.32
CA GLY A 299 13.03 0.84 -0.69
C GLY A 299 14.00 -0.34 -0.49
N GLY A 300 13.81 -1.13 0.56
CA GLY A 300 14.66 -2.29 0.86
C GLY A 300 14.36 -3.51 -0.03
N GLN A 301 13.13 -3.66 -0.46
CA GLN A 301 12.67 -4.82 -1.25
C GLN A 301 13.51 -5.06 -2.53
N PRO A 302 13.71 -4.09 -3.44
CA PRO A 302 14.50 -4.32 -4.66
C PRO A 302 15.96 -4.62 -4.35
N LEU A 303 16.52 -4.01 -3.30
CA LEU A 303 17.91 -4.25 -2.90
C LEU A 303 18.11 -5.68 -2.38
N MET A 304 17.18 -6.19 -1.55
CA MET A 304 17.20 -7.59 -1.09
C MET A 304 16.99 -8.56 -2.25
N SER A 305 15.97 -8.34 -3.09
CA SER A 305 15.62 -9.22 -4.21
C SER A 305 16.76 -9.33 -5.22
N PHE A 306 17.38 -8.22 -5.60
CA PHE A 306 18.51 -8.19 -6.53
C PHE A 306 19.72 -8.94 -5.98
N ASN A 307 20.13 -8.63 -4.73
CA ASN A 307 21.29 -9.27 -4.13
C ASN A 307 21.07 -10.76 -3.83
N PHE A 308 19.82 -11.16 -3.52
CA PHE A 308 19.45 -12.56 -3.42
C PHE A 308 19.62 -13.29 -4.76
N GLY A 309 19.12 -12.69 -5.85
CA GLY A 309 19.32 -13.21 -7.20
C GLY A 309 20.79 -13.32 -7.61
N ALA A 310 21.62 -12.35 -7.19
CA ALA A 310 23.06 -12.32 -7.44
C ALA A 310 23.89 -13.25 -6.52
N GLY A 311 23.27 -13.99 -5.60
CA GLY A 311 23.95 -14.85 -4.65
C GLY A 311 24.76 -14.11 -3.57
N LYS A 312 24.59 -12.78 -3.44
CA LYS A 312 25.29 -11.92 -2.47
C LYS A 312 24.58 -11.91 -1.11
N THR A 313 24.57 -13.06 -0.43
CA THR A 313 23.80 -13.28 0.80
C THR A 313 24.15 -12.33 1.94
N ASP A 314 25.41 -11.92 2.07
CA ASP A 314 25.85 -10.98 3.14
C ASP A 314 25.21 -9.59 2.93
N ARG A 315 25.05 -9.16 1.67
CA ARG A 315 24.37 -7.91 1.36
C ARG A 315 22.88 -7.99 1.65
N VAL A 316 22.25 -9.15 1.43
CA VAL A 316 20.86 -9.41 1.82
C VAL A 316 20.70 -9.30 3.33
N LYS A 317 21.58 -9.96 4.11
CA LYS A 317 21.59 -9.89 5.57
C LYS A 317 21.77 -8.46 6.07
N GLN A 318 22.70 -7.72 5.49
CA GLN A 318 22.96 -6.32 5.84
C GLN A 318 21.75 -5.42 5.53
N THR A 319 21.14 -5.59 4.35
CA THR A 319 19.93 -4.84 3.96
C THR A 319 18.80 -5.12 4.93
N PHE A 320 18.55 -6.40 5.24
CA PHE A 320 17.53 -6.78 6.20
C PHE A 320 17.77 -6.18 7.58
N ARG A 321 19.01 -6.30 8.13
CA ARG A 321 19.34 -5.74 9.46
C ARG A 321 19.07 -4.24 9.55
N LEU A 322 19.46 -3.50 8.52
CA LEU A 322 19.22 -2.05 8.46
C LEU A 322 17.74 -1.72 8.35
N GLN A 323 17.03 -2.35 7.42
CA GLN A 323 15.58 -2.16 7.25
C GLN A 323 14.84 -2.49 8.54
N PHE A 324 15.13 -3.66 9.14
CA PHE A 324 14.54 -4.12 10.40
C PHE A 324 14.82 -3.14 11.54
N GLY A 325 16.06 -2.70 11.70
CA GLY A 325 16.44 -1.72 12.71
C GLY A 325 15.68 -0.41 12.56
N PHE A 326 15.63 0.16 11.35
CA PHE A 326 14.87 1.39 11.10
C PHE A 326 13.38 1.24 11.37
N CYS A 327 12.76 0.14 10.91
CA CYS A 327 11.33 -0.10 11.10
C CYS A 327 10.97 -0.30 12.58
N VAL A 328 11.78 -1.08 13.32
CA VAL A 328 11.56 -1.33 14.75
C VAL A 328 11.76 -0.05 15.56
N THR A 329 12.82 0.72 15.27
CA THR A 329 13.08 2.00 15.96
C THR A 329 11.93 2.99 15.71
N LEU A 330 11.49 3.13 14.46
CA LEU A 330 10.38 4.03 14.11
C LEU A 330 9.08 3.61 14.81
N ALA A 331 8.75 2.31 14.78
CA ALA A 331 7.56 1.79 15.44
C ALA A 331 7.61 1.95 16.96
N ALA A 332 8.80 1.74 17.58
CA ALA A 332 8.98 1.95 19.01
C ALA A 332 8.85 3.43 19.41
N LEU A 333 9.44 4.35 18.64
CA LEU A 333 9.29 5.79 18.87
C LEU A 333 7.84 6.22 18.78
N PHE A 334 7.12 5.76 17.76
CA PHE A 334 5.72 6.07 17.58
C PHE A 334 4.85 5.48 18.70
N TRP A 335 5.17 4.26 19.14
CA TRP A 335 4.54 3.64 20.31
C TRP A 335 4.70 4.48 21.56
N VAL A 336 5.93 4.94 21.85
CA VAL A 336 6.21 5.80 23.01
C VAL A 336 5.37 7.09 22.94
N VAL A 337 5.32 7.75 21.77
CA VAL A 337 4.52 8.98 21.59
C VAL A 337 3.03 8.69 21.80
N SER A 338 2.52 7.59 21.23
CA SER A 338 1.11 7.21 21.36
C SER A 338 0.72 6.84 22.79
N MET A 339 1.65 6.30 23.58
CA MET A 339 1.40 5.97 25.00
C MET A 339 1.49 7.19 25.92
N LEU A 340 2.47 8.08 25.67
CA LEU A 340 2.74 9.21 26.56
C LEU A 340 1.86 10.43 26.26
N ALA A 341 1.57 10.69 24.99
CA ALA A 341 0.89 11.91 24.54
C ALA A 341 -0.32 11.63 23.60
N PRO A 342 -1.22 10.69 23.90
CA PRO A 342 -2.35 10.38 23.03
C PRO A 342 -3.32 11.55 22.89
N GLN A 343 -3.46 12.40 23.91
CA GLN A 343 -4.30 13.60 23.86
C GLN A 343 -3.80 14.60 22.81
N VAL A 344 -2.48 14.75 22.68
CA VAL A 344 -1.88 15.65 21.68
C VAL A 344 -2.17 15.11 20.27
N LEU A 345 -2.03 13.80 20.06
CA LEU A 345 -2.33 13.17 18.79
C LEU A 345 -3.83 13.26 18.44
N ALA A 346 -4.72 13.02 19.40
CA ALA A 346 -6.15 13.17 19.19
C ALA A 346 -6.56 14.64 18.95
N GLY A 347 -5.94 15.58 19.66
CA GLY A 347 -6.20 17.02 19.55
C GLY A 347 -5.81 17.62 18.19
N ILE A 348 -5.00 16.94 17.37
CA ILE A 348 -4.74 17.34 15.98
C ILE A 348 -6.00 17.22 15.11
N PHE A 349 -6.91 16.30 15.45
CA PHE A 349 -8.07 15.96 14.62
C PHE A 349 -9.39 16.55 15.14
N THR A 350 -9.49 16.84 16.44
CA THR A 350 -10.71 17.38 17.05
C THR A 350 -10.40 18.29 18.23
N THR A 351 -11.25 19.30 18.43
CA THR A 351 -11.21 20.20 19.59
C THR A 351 -12.23 19.84 20.67
N ASP A 352 -13.09 18.83 20.43
CA ASP A 352 -14.08 18.34 21.40
C ASP A 352 -13.38 17.62 22.56
N PRO A 353 -13.45 18.14 23.80
CA PRO A 353 -12.74 17.58 24.95
C PRO A 353 -13.19 16.14 25.30
N GLU A 354 -14.47 15.83 25.12
CA GLU A 354 -15.02 14.50 25.40
C GLU A 354 -14.44 13.48 24.42
N LEU A 355 -14.48 13.79 23.11
CA LEU A 355 -13.93 12.93 22.08
C LEU A 355 -12.41 12.79 22.20
N VAL A 356 -11.68 13.86 22.56
CA VAL A 356 -10.21 13.81 22.79
C VAL A 356 -9.89 12.88 23.95
N SER A 357 -10.60 13.00 25.08
CA SER A 357 -10.38 12.15 26.27
C SER A 357 -10.68 10.68 25.99
N TYR A 358 -11.81 10.42 25.34
CA TYR A 358 -12.21 9.07 24.96
C TYR A 358 -11.23 8.45 23.94
N THR A 359 -10.85 9.21 22.92
CA THR A 359 -9.87 8.77 21.91
C THR A 359 -8.52 8.48 22.56
N ALA A 360 -8.07 9.29 23.51
CA ALA A 360 -6.81 9.06 24.21
C ALA A 360 -6.81 7.76 25.02
N TRP A 361 -7.92 7.43 25.67
CA TRP A 361 -8.11 6.15 26.35
C TRP A 361 -8.09 4.99 25.35
N ALA A 362 -8.91 5.06 24.30
CA ALA A 362 -9.01 4.02 23.28
C ALA A 362 -7.69 3.82 22.51
N MET A 363 -6.97 4.92 22.23
CA MET A 363 -5.67 4.90 21.54
C MET A 363 -4.61 4.14 22.35
N ARG A 364 -4.56 4.31 23.67
CA ARG A 364 -3.63 3.56 24.52
C ARG A 364 -3.86 2.06 24.44
N ILE A 365 -5.13 1.63 24.30
CA ILE A 365 -5.45 0.21 24.16
C ILE A 365 -5.11 -0.28 22.76
N TYR A 366 -5.65 0.37 21.73
CA TYR A 366 -5.50 -0.04 20.34
C TYR A 366 -4.05 -0.05 19.89
N MET A 367 -3.28 0.97 20.29
CA MET A 367 -1.87 1.10 19.89
C MET A 367 -0.88 0.42 20.85
N ALA A 368 -1.36 -0.32 21.87
CA ALA A 368 -0.47 -1.02 22.80
C ALA A 368 0.49 -1.99 22.09
N GLY A 369 0.06 -2.61 20.99
CA GLY A 369 0.85 -3.54 20.18
C GLY A 369 1.58 -2.92 19.00
N ILE A 370 1.45 -1.60 18.73
CA ILE A 370 1.89 -1.00 17.45
C ILE A 370 3.41 -1.08 17.24
N PHE A 371 4.21 -1.16 18.30
CA PHE A 371 5.66 -1.41 18.20
C PHE A 371 5.98 -2.71 17.45
N SER A 372 5.08 -3.70 17.52
CA SER A 372 5.22 -5.00 16.85
C SER A 372 5.09 -4.91 15.32
N CYS A 373 4.46 -3.85 14.80
CA CYS A 373 4.32 -3.62 13.37
C CYS A 373 5.68 -3.47 12.66
N GLY A 374 6.69 -2.92 13.36
CA GLY A 374 8.07 -2.84 12.84
C GLY A 374 8.68 -4.21 12.58
N PHE A 375 8.45 -5.15 13.49
CA PHE A 375 8.89 -6.54 13.36
C PHE A 375 8.15 -7.26 12.22
N GLN A 376 6.83 -7.22 12.26
CA GLN A 376 6.00 -7.90 11.30
C GLN A 376 6.20 -7.36 9.88
N GLY A 377 6.14 -6.03 9.68
CA GLY A 377 6.27 -5.40 8.38
C GLY A 377 7.61 -5.72 7.71
N SER A 378 8.71 -5.61 8.45
CA SER A 378 10.05 -5.91 7.93
C SER A 378 10.21 -7.38 7.55
N CYS A 379 9.77 -8.32 8.40
CA CYS A 379 9.87 -9.76 8.12
C CYS A 379 8.94 -10.18 6.97
N GLN A 380 7.70 -9.69 6.97
CA GLN A 380 6.71 -9.98 5.94
C GLN A 380 7.18 -9.50 4.55
N GLN A 381 7.63 -8.26 4.44
CA GLN A 381 8.13 -7.70 3.19
C GLN A 381 9.42 -8.38 2.73
N SER A 382 10.25 -8.85 3.66
CA SER A 382 11.45 -9.62 3.32
C SER A 382 11.10 -11.00 2.75
N PHE A 383 10.03 -11.67 3.22
CA PHE A 383 9.55 -12.89 2.59
C PHE A 383 9.11 -12.64 1.14
N VAL A 384 8.42 -11.52 0.88
CA VAL A 384 8.05 -11.12 -0.49
C VAL A 384 9.30 -10.84 -1.33
N ALA A 385 10.27 -10.09 -0.80
CA ALA A 385 11.51 -9.77 -1.47
C ALA A 385 12.33 -11.01 -1.86
N LEU A 386 12.30 -12.06 -1.01
CA LEU A 386 12.99 -13.32 -1.23
C LEU A 386 12.15 -14.35 -2.03
N GLY A 387 10.99 -13.95 -2.55
CA GLY A 387 10.14 -14.79 -3.38
C GLY A 387 9.40 -15.91 -2.64
N GLN A 388 9.21 -15.79 -1.31
CA GLN A 388 8.59 -16.82 -0.46
C GLN A 388 7.06 -16.68 -0.43
N ALA A 389 6.39 -16.96 -1.56
CA ALA A 389 4.96 -16.74 -1.76
C ALA A 389 4.05 -17.42 -0.71
N LYS A 390 4.26 -18.72 -0.46
CA LYS A 390 3.42 -19.49 0.46
C LYS A 390 3.49 -18.97 1.91
N ILE A 391 4.70 -18.67 2.36
CA ILE A 391 4.93 -18.18 3.73
C ILE A 391 4.36 -16.78 3.86
N SER A 392 4.62 -15.91 2.88
CA SER A 392 4.12 -14.53 2.87
C SER A 392 2.58 -14.48 2.90
N LEU A 393 1.93 -15.32 2.09
CA LEU A 393 0.47 -15.42 2.07
C LEU A 393 -0.09 -15.91 3.42
N PHE A 394 0.50 -16.97 3.98
CA PHE A 394 0.06 -17.49 5.29
C PHE A 394 0.15 -16.40 6.37
N MET A 395 1.26 -15.65 6.44
CA MET A 395 1.45 -14.58 7.43
C MET A 395 0.46 -13.42 7.21
N ALA A 396 0.15 -13.08 5.96
CA ALA A 396 -0.85 -12.07 5.64
C ALA A 396 -2.27 -12.47 6.11
N CYS A 397 -2.66 -13.72 5.83
CA CYS A 397 -3.94 -14.28 6.28
C CYS A 397 -4.00 -14.43 7.80
N LEU A 398 -2.91 -14.86 8.44
CA LEU A 398 -2.83 -15.08 9.89
C LEU A 398 -3.22 -13.82 10.65
N ARG A 399 -2.60 -12.68 10.34
CA ARG A 399 -2.86 -11.44 11.07
C ARG A 399 -4.30 -10.97 10.93
N LYS A 400 -4.79 -10.83 9.71
CA LYS A 400 -6.06 -10.13 9.44
C LYS A 400 -7.27 -11.08 9.48
N LEU A 401 -7.19 -12.20 8.77
CA LEU A 401 -8.33 -13.10 8.60
C LEU A 401 -8.47 -14.12 9.75
N ILE A 402 -7.34 -14.66 10.23
CA ILE A 402 -7.37 -15.74 11.23
C ILE A 402 -7.39 -15.18 12.66
N LEU A 403 -6.68 -14.07 12.92
CA LEU A 403 -6.61 -13.49 14.26
C LEU A 403 -7.54 -12.29 14.40
N LEU A 404 -7.33 -11.21 13.66
CA LEU A 404 -7.96 -9.93 13.95
C LEU A 404 -9.47 -9.97 13.78
N ILE A 405 -9.99 -10.40 12.62
CA ILE A 405 -11.44 -10.42 12.37
C ILE A 405 -12.16 -11.29 13.41
N PRO A 406 -11.76 -12.55 13.71
CA PRO A 406 -12.41 -13.33 14.75
C PRO A 406 -12.31 -12.69 16.14
N LEU A 407 -11.17 -12.08 16.51
CA LEU A 407 -10.99 -11.45 17.81
C LEU A 407 -11.93 -10.25 18.01
N ILE A 408 -12.19 -9.44 16.97
CA ILE A 408 -13.15 -8.32 17.04
C ILE A 408 -14.54 -8.81 17.48
N PHE A 409 -14.95 -10.01 17.05
CA PHE A 409 -16.27 -10.56 17.39
C PHE A 409 -16.25 -11.44 18.64
N ILE A 410 -15.17 -12.18 18.93
CA ILE A 410 -15.09 -13.13 20.04
C ILE A 410 -14.80 -12.42 21.37
N LEU A 411 -13.81 -11.52 21.42
CA LEU A 411 -13.40 -10.88 22.67
C LEU A 411 -14.53 -10.14 23.41
N PRO A 412 -15.46 -9.44 22.74
CA PRO A 412 -16.59 -8.80 23.42
C PRO A 412 -17.55 -9.78 24.11
N HIS A 413 -17.53 -11.06 23.77
CA HIS A 413 -18.32 -12.10 24.46
C HIS A 413 -17.59 -12.67 25.68
N CYS A 414 -16.27 -12.50 25.74
CA CYS A 414 -15.42 -13.04 26.80
C CYS A 414 -15.10 -12.02 27.91
N MET A 415 -15.34 -10.72 27.66
CA MET A 415 -14.94 -9.65 28.56
C MET A 415 -16.14 -8.81 29.01
N PRO A 416 -16.14 -8.27 30.26
CA PRO A 416 -17.21 -7.42 30.76
C PRO A 416 -17.34 -6.12 29.98
N ASP A 417 -16.23 -5.42 29.76
CA ASP A 417 -16.18 -4.21 28.92
C ASP A 417 -16.02 -4.59 27.45
N LYS A 418 -17.13 -4.49 26.73
CA LYS A 418 -17.21 -4.90 25.32
C LYS A 418 -16.45 -3.94 24.40
N VAL A 419 -16.45 -2.64 24.71
CA VAL A 419 -15.74 -1.63 23.91
C VAL A 419 -14.24 -1.80 24.06
N PHE A 420 -13.78 -1.94 25.30
CA PHE A 420 -12.37 -2.27 25.59
C PHE A 420 -11.93 -3.53 24.83
N ALA A 421 -12.76 -4.58 24.83
CA ALA A 421 -12.49 -5.84 24.17
C ALA A 421 -12.33 -5.67 22.64
N VAL A 422 -13.16 -4.84 21.99
CA VAL A 422 -13.04 -4.55 20.55
C VAL A 422 -11.71 -3.85 20.25
N PHE A 423 -11.34 -2.80 21.01
CA PHE A 423 -10.05 -2.13 20.80
C PHE A 423 -8.85 -3.03 21.10
N LEU A 424 -8.97 -3.95 22.07
CA LEU A 424 -7.93 -4.89 22.45
C LEU A 424 -7.65 -5.94 21.36
N ALA A 425 -8.58 -6.19 20.44
CA ALA A 425 -8.41 -7.15 19.36
C ALA A 425 -7.18 -6.85 18.49
N GLU A 426 -6.91 -5.57 18.20
CA GLU A 426 -5.77 -5.16 17.37
C GLU A 426 -4.43 -5.49 18.01
N PRO A 427 -4.07 -5.01 19.23
CA PRO A 427 -2.76 -5.30 19.81
C PRO A 427 -2.54 -6.79 20.07
N VAL A 428 -3.57 -7.55 20.43
CA VAL A 428 -3.46 -9.01 20.60
C VAL A 428 -3.10 -9.68 19.29
N SER A 429 -3.83 -9.34 18.21
CA SER A 429 -3.54 -9.85 16.87
C SER A 429 -2.15 -9.46 16.39
N ASP A 430 -1.76 -8.20 16.58
CA ASP A 430 -0.48 -7.67 16.14
C ASP A 430 0.70 -8.34 16.83
N ILE A 431 0.65 -8.50 18.14
CA ILE A 431 1.73 -9.13 18.91
C ILE A 431 1.87 -10.61 18.53
N ILE A 432 0.75 -11.35 18.43
CA ILE A 432 0.79 -12.75 18.04
C ILE A 432 1.32 -12.90 16.61
N ALA A 433 0.79 -12.11 15.67
CA ALA A 433 1.21 -12.17 14.26
C ALA A 433 2.68 -11.77 14.10
N ALA A 434 3.15 -10.74 14.82
CA ALA A 434 4.54 -10.33 14.79
C ALA A 434 5.46 -11.40 15.38
N ALA A 435 5.10 -12.03 16.48
CA ALA A 435 5.87 -13.12 17.09
C ALA A 435 5.98 -14.30 16.12
N VAL A 436 4.85 -14.78 15.57
CA VAL A 436 4.84 -15.92 14.62
C VAL A 436 5.62 -15.58 13.35
N THR A 437 5.43 -14.37 12.78
CA THR A 437 6.15 -13.94 11.57
C THR A 437 7.65 -13.84 11.81
N SER A 438 8.06 -13.27 12.95
CA SER A 438 9.47 -13.10 13.30
C SER A 438 10.12 -14.45 13.55
N ILE A 439 9.52 -15.33 14.34
CA ILE A 439 10.03 -16.69 14.59
C ILE A 439 10.17 -17.44 13.26
N ALA A 440 9.14 -17.43 12.41
CA ALA A 440 9.20 -18.09 11.12
C ALA A 440 10.28 -17.49 10.20
N PHE A 441 10.53 -16.18 10.29
CA PHE A 441 11.55 -15.52 9.50
C PHE A 441 12.95 -15.92 9.98
N PHE A 442 13.27 -15.73 11.25
CA PHE A 442 14.60 -16.00 11.78
C PHE A 442 15.00 -17.48 11.72
N THR A 443 14.04 -18.39 11.88
CA THR A 443 14.30 -19.84 11.75
C THR A 443 14.56 -20.27 10.30
N ARG A 444 13.93 -19.60 9.31
CA ARG A 444 14.02 -19.99 7.89
C ARG A 444 14.97 -19.12 7.08
N PHE A 445 15.35 -17.95 7.57
CA PHE A 445 16.12 -16.97 6.81
C PHE A 445 17.44 -17.53 6.27
N ASN A 446 18.24 -18.16 7.13
CA ASN A 446 19.49 -18.76 6.68
C ASN A 446 19.28 -19.92 5.69
N LYS A 447 18.21 -20.71 5.86
CA LYS A 447 17.86 -21.79 4.93
C LYS A 447 17.42 -21.24 3.57
N ILE A 448 16.66 -20.14 3.57
CA ILE A 448 16.26 -19.44 2.32
C ILE A 448 17.50 -18.91 1.61
N LEU A 449 18.43 -18.29 2.34
CA LEU A 449 19.67 -17.75 1.78
C LEU A 449 20.60 -18.85 1.24
N ALA A 450 20.62 -20.03 1.84
CA ALA A 450 21.38 -21.19 1.33
C ALA A 450 20.84 -21.67 -0.04
N GLY A 451 19.57 -21.42 -0.34
CA GLY A 451 18.95 -21.67 -1.66
C GLY A 451 19.20 -20.57 -2.70
N ALA A 452 19.96 -19.51 -2.36
CA ALA A 452 20.32 -18.48 -3.33
C ALA A 452 21.21 -19.07 -4.44
N PRO A 453 21.10 -18.58 -5.69
CA PRO A 453 22.00 -18.98 -6.76
C PRO A 453 23.46 -18.75 -6.34
N LYS A 454 24.34 -19.71 -6.64
CA LYS A 454 25.79 -19.50 -6.39
C LYS A 454 26.25 -18.31 -7.23
N SER A 455 26.95 -17.37 -6.61
CA SER A 455 27.52 -16.21 -7.28
C SER A 455 28.47 -16.70 -8.40
N ASN A 456 28.16 -16.34 -9.65
CA ASN A 456 29.07 -16.52 -10.78
C ASN A 456 30.17 -15.43 -10.75
N THR A 457 30.83 -15.26 -9.64
CA THR A 457 32.09 -14.50 -9.60
C THR A 457 33.20 -15.44 -10.09
N GLN A 458 33.36 -15.55 -11.41
CA GLN A 458 34.70 -15.82 -11.92
C GLN A 458 35.58 -14.62 -11.54
N PRO A 459 36.70 -14.82 -10.85
CA PRO A 459 37.69 -13.74 -10.68
C PRO A 459 38.17 -13.30 -12.06
N MET A 460 38.03 -11.99 -12.36
CA MET A 460 38.79 -11.38 -13.43
C MET A 460 40.25 -11.27 -13.03
#